data_50f19df287a0021dbd3903035867641b
#
_entry.id   50f19df287a0021dbd3903035867641b
#
_cell.length_a   1.000
_cell.length_b   1.000
_cell.length_c   1.000
_cell.angle_alpha   90.00
_cell.angle_beta   90.00
_cell.angle_gamma   90.00
#
_symmetry.space_group_name_H-M   'P 1'
#
loop_
_entity.id
_entity.type
_entity.pdbx_description
1 polymer ?
#
loop_
_entity_poly.entity_id
_entity_poly.type
_entity_poly.pdbx_seq_one_letter_code
_entity_poly.pdbx_strand_id
1 'polypeptide(L)'
;MQRRTPPPLSSRPAAGGFTLIELIVVIVILGVLAAVALPRFTSLQSDARAAKANALAGSIRAAATLAKSTALVRGSACNASVTMEGSTVTMINCYPTGDALGIIVAANISATNDNVTLSYAAGPPTVATVEMIGATTLATCRVTYTASNVADTPPTVAVLTGGC
;
A
#
# COMPACT_ATOMS: atom_id res chain seq x y z
N MET A 1 -13.38 -81.54 10.43
CA MET A 1 -12.98 -80.36 11.20
C MET A 1 -11.67 -79.82 10.62
N GLN A 2 -11.72 -78.79 9.77
CA GLN A 2 -10.54 -78.15 9.18
C GLN A 2 -10.09 -76.97 10.09
N ARG A 3 -8.90 -77.07 10.64
CA ARG A 3 -8.26 -75.97 11.41
C ARG A 3 -7.80 -74.90 10.44
N ARG A 4 -8.40 -73.69 10.51
CA ARG A 4 -7.94 -72.52 9.80
C ARG A 4 -6.69 -71.98 10.51
N THR A 5 -5.56 -71.93 9.83
CA THR A 5 -4.35 -71.25 10.26
C THR A 5 -4.56 -69.72 10.15
N PRO A 6 -4.22 -68.92 11.19
CA PRO A 6 -4.32 -67.47 11.11
C PRO A 6 -3.25 -66.90 10.15
N PRO A 7 -3.55 -65.77 9.48
CA PRO A 7 -2.60 -65.12 8.59
C PRO A 7 -1.41 -64.56 9.37
N PRO A 8 -0.20 -64.46 8.75
CA PRO A 8 0.97 -63.88 9.39
C PRO A 8 0.77 -62.40 9.67
N LEU A 9 1.13 -61.94 10.87
CA LEU A 9 1.15 -60.55 11.26
C LEU A 9 2.20 -59.82 10.41
N SER A 10 1.76 -58.83 9.59
CA SER A 10 2.67 -57.99 8.87
C SER A 10 3.48 -57.15 9.86
N SER A 11 4.80 -57.32 9.86
CA SER A 11 5.73 -56.49 10.61
C SER A 11 5.64 -55.02 10.14
N ARG A 12 5.14 -54.12 10.98
CA ARG A 12 5.23 -52.66 10.73
C ARG A 12 6.70 -52.27 10.67
N PRO A 13 7.14 -51.51 9.66
CA PRO A 13 8.50 -50.97 9.64
C PRO A 13 8.70 -50.10 10.89
N ALA A 14 9.82 -50.29 11.57
CA ALA A 14 10.21 -49.51 12.72
C ALA A 14 10.33 -48.01 12.26
N ALA A 15 9.57 -47.14 12.89
CA ALA A 15 9.73 -45.69 12.68
C ALA A 15 11.11 -45.29 13.22
N GLY A 16 12.02 -44.92 12.31
CA GLY A 16 13.32 -44.38 12.69
C GLY A 16 13.11 -43.00 13.37
N GLY A 17 13.57 -42.86 14.62
CA GLY A 17 13.56 -41.59 15.35
C GLY A 17 14.72 -40.69 14.89
N PHE A 18 14.52 -39.38 14.88
CA PHE A 18 15.58 -38.39 14.67
C PHE A 18 16.62 -38.45 15.80
N THR A 19 17.89 -38.30 15.45
CA THR A 19 18.96 -38.18 16.45
C THR A 19 19.00 -36.74 17.01
N LEU A 20 19.40 -36.58 18.26
CA LEU A 20 19.51 -35.26 18.89
C LEU A 20 20.53 -34.38 18.15
N ILE A 21 21.62 -34.97 17.64
CA ILE A 21 22.65 -34.24 16.89
C ILE A 21 22.13 -33.71 15.54
N GLU A 22 21.28 -34.46 14.90
CA GLU A 22 20.65 -34.07 13.63
C GLU A 22 19.76 -32.83 13.81
N LEU A 23 19.02 -32.76 14.92
CA LEU A 23 18.21 -31.60 15.27
C LEU A 23 19.11 -30.38 15.63
N ILE A 24 20.16 -30.56 16.43
CA ILE A 24 21.05 -29.47 16.83
C ILE A 24 21.76 -28.87 15.61
N VAL A 25 22.27 -29.70 14.70
CA VAL A 25 22.94 -29.21 13.48
C VAL A 25 22.00 -28.37 12.63
N VAL A 26 20.72 -28.80 12.47
CA VAL A 26 19.75 -28.06 11.69
C VAL A 26 19.42 -26.69 12.31
N ILE A 27 19.19 -26.63 13.62
CA ILE A 27 18.90 -25.33 14.28
C ILE A 27 20.08 -24.36 14.25
N VAL A 28 21.33 -24.86 14.33
CA VAL A 28 22.53 -24.04 14.21
C VAL A 28 22.65 -23.47 12.80
N ILE A 29 22.47 -24.28 11.77
CA ILE A 29 22.52 -23.82 10.37
C ILE A 29 21.40 -22.79 10.12
N LEU A 30 20.16 -23.06 10.56
CA LEU A 30 19.05 -22.12 10.43
C LEU A 30 19.32 -20.81 11.17
N GLY A 31 19.93 -20.87 12.37
CA GLY A 31 20.32 -19.68 13.14
C GLY A 31 21.32 -18.79 12.40
N VAL A 32 22.34 -19.37 11.80
CA VAL A 32 23.33 -18.63 11.00
C VAL A 32 22.69 -18.01 9.75
N LEU A 33 21.85 -18.75 9.04
CA LEU A 33 21.16 -18.24 7.87
C LEU A 33 20.17 -17.11 8.23
N ALA A 34 19.42 -17.26 9.33
CA ALA A 34 18.51 -16.23 9.81
C ALA A 34 19.22 -14.94 10.19
N ALA A 35 20.41 -15.02 10.82
CA ALA A 35 21.19 -13.85 11.21
C ALA A 35 21.57 -12.95 10.02
N VAL A 36 21.79 -13.52 8.84
CA VAL A 36 22.11 -12.79 7.60
C VAL A 36 20.84 -12.34 6.86
N ALA A 37 19.76 -13.12 6.92
CA ALA A 37 18.53 -12.86 6.16
C ALA A 37 17.70 -11.73 6.78
N LEU A 38 17.55 -11.67 8.11
CA LEU A 38 16.68 -10.72 8.79
C LEU A 38 16.99 -9.23 8.48
N PRO A 39 18.24 -8.75 8.51
CA PRO A 39 18.53 -7.35 8.19
C PRO A 39 18.15 -6.97 6.74
N ARG A 40 18.29 -7.92 5.81
CA ARG A 40 17.95 -7.71 4.41
C ARG A 40 16.43 -7.62 4.19
N PHE A 41 15.66 -8.39 4.96
CA PHE A 41 14.19 -8.35 4.88
C PHE A 41 13.62 -7.00 5.33
N THR A 42 14.16 -6.39 6.36
CA THR A 42 13.69 -5.09 6.85
C THR A 42 13.98 -3.97 5.85
N SER A 43 15.15 -3.98 5.18
CA SER A 43 15.46 -2.99 4.15
C SER A 43 14.54 -3.10 2.92
N LEU A 44 14.22 -4.32 2.49
CA LEU A 44 13.30 -4.54 1.37
C LEU A 44 11.87 -4.01 1.64
N GLN A 45 11.40 -4.11 2.88
CA GLN A 45 10.10 -3.56 3.26
C GLN A 45 10.10 -2.03 3.23
N SER A 46 11.18 -1.38 3.65
CA SER A 46 11.37 0.06 3.55
C SER A 46 11.34 0.51 2.08
N ASP A 47 12.14 -0.13 1.24
CA ASP A 47 12.21 0.19 -0.19
C ASP A 47 10.86 -0.01 -0.89
N ALA A 48 10.12 -1.07 -0.53
CA ALA A 48 8.79 -1.33 -1.07
C ALA A 48 7.79 -0.22 -0.68
N ARG A 49 7.82 0.27 0.57
CA ARG A 49 6.97 1.40 1.00
C ARG A 49 7.36 2.69 0.28
N ALA A 50 8.64 2.96 0.12
CA ALA A 50 9.12 4.13 -0.62
C ALA A 50 8.69 4.08 -2.10
N ALA A 51 8.82 2.93 -2.74
CA ALA A 51 8.35 2.72 -4.11
C ALA A 51 6.83 2.91 -4.24
N LYS A 52 6.06 2.40 -3.27
CA LYS A 52 4.61 2.59 -3.20
C LYS A 52 4.23 4.07 -3.04
N ALA A 53 4.89 4.82 -2.17
CA ALA A 53 4.66 6.25 -2.02
C ALA A 53 4.88 7.01 -3.34
N ASN A 54 5.96 6.68 -4.06
CA ASN A 54 6.23 7.28 -5.37
C ASN A 54 5.17 6.90 -6.42
N ALA A 55 4.71 5.65 -6.44
CA ALA A 55 3.64 5.20 -7.33
C ALA A 55 2.32 5.93 -7.05
N LEU A 56 1.92 6.05 -5.78
CA LEU A 56 0.73 6.80 -5.38
C LEU A 56 0.82 8.28 -5.76
N ALA A 57 1.98 8.90 -5.61
CA ALA A 57 2.17 10.28 -6.07
C ALA A 57 2.02 10.42 -7.59
N GLY A 58 2.45 9.42 -8.35
CA GLY A 58 2.23 9.36 -9.79
C GLY A 58 0.74 9.27 -10.13
N SER A 59 0.00 8.37 -9.48
CA SER A 59 -1.45 8.21 -9.69
C SER A 59 -2.23 9.47 -9.30
N ILE A 60 -1.88 10.11 -8.19
CA ILE A 60 -2.47 11.38 -7.73
C ILE A 60 -2.28 12.49 -8.77
N ARG A 61 -1.06 12.66 -9.32
CA ARG A 61 -0.81 13.66 -10.37
C ARG A 61 -1.62 13.37 -11.64
N ALA A 62 -1.66 12.10 -12.05
CA ALA A 62 -2.43 11.69 -13.23
C ALA A 62 -3.92 11.93 -13.03
N ALA A 63 -4.47 11.55 -11.87
CA ALA A 63 -5.88 11.76 -11.52
C ALA A 63 -6.25 13.25 -11.48
N ALA A 64 -5.40 14.10 -10.90
CA ALA A 64 -5.62 15.54 -10.87
C ALA A 64 -5.70 16.14 -12.29
N THR A 65 -4.80 15.72 -13.17
CA THR A 65 -4.77 16.16 -14.57
C THR A 65 -5.98 15.65 -15.35
N LEU A 66 -6.38 14.37 -15.12
CA LEU A 66 -7.53 13.76 -15.77
C LEU A 66 -8.83 14.43 -15.33
N ALA A 67 -9.00 14.75 -14.06
CA ALA A 67 -10.15 15.46 -13.54
C ALA A 67 -10.31 16.85 -14.19
N LYS A 68 -9.21 17.59 -14.28
CA LYS A 68 -9.18 18.88 -15.00
C LYS A 68 -9.58 18.71 -16.47
N SER A 69 -8.98 17.75 -17.17
CA SER A 69 -9.28 17.50 -18.58
C SER A 69 -10.75 17.13 -18.77
N THR A 70 -11.33 16.32 -17.87
CA THR A 70 -12.73 15.96 -17.89
C THR A 70 -13.64 17.18 -17.70
N ALA A 71 -13.31 18.08 -16.77
CA ALA A 71 -14.02 19.33 -16.57
C ALA A 71 -14.01 20.20 -17.82
N LEU A 72 -12.85 20.35 -18.45
CA LEU A 72 -12.69 21.15 -19.67
C LEU A 72 -13.49 20.58 -20.84
N VAL A 73 -13.42 19.28 -21.09
CA VAL A 73 -14.16 18.60 -22.18
C VAL A 73 -15.67 18.74 -22.02
N ARG A 74 -16.15 18.72 -20.77
CA ARG A 74 -17.59 18.89 -20.47
C ARG A 74 -18.04 20.33 -20.37
N GLY A 75 -17.16 21.31 -20.52
CA GLY A 75 -17.45 22.73 -20.34
C GLY A 75 -17.90 23.07 -18.92
N SER A 76 -17.47 22.27 -17.91
CA SER A 76 -17.86 22.49 -16.52
C SER A 76 -17.11 23.70 -15.95
N ALA A 77 -17.77 24.46 -15.07
CA ALA A 77 -17.10 25.53 -14.33
C ALA A 77 -16.00 24.96 -13.42
N CYS A 78 -14.94 25.73 -13.20
CA CYS A 78 -13.74 25.29 -12.43
C CYS A 78 -14.02 24.79 -11.00
N ASN A 79 -15.14 25.18 -10.41
CA ASN A 79 -15.56 24.76 -9.07
C ASN A 79 -16.75 23.78 -9.09
N ALA A 80 -17.17 23.36 -10.29
CA ALA A 80 -18.25 22.37 -10.42
C ALA A 80 -17.66 20.95 -10.32
N SER A 81 -18.29 20.10 -9.52
CA SER A 81 -17.92 18.70 -9.40
C SER A 81 -18.00 17.99 -10.75
N VAL A 82 -17.11 17.03 -11.00
CA VAL A 82 -17.11 16.19 -12.20
C VAL A 82 -17.33 14.73 -11.84
N THR A 83 -18.01 14.00 -12.71
CA THR A 83 -18.18 12.55 -12.53
C THR A 83 -17.07 11.82 -13.28
N MET A 84 -16.30 10.98 -12.56
CA MET A 84 -15.25 10.13 -13.11
C MET A 84 -15.52 8.69 -12.66
N GLU A 85 -15.51 7.75 -13.60
CA GLU A 85 -15.74 6.32 -13.32
C GLU A 85 -16.94 6.03 -12.41
N GLY A 86 -18.04 6.80 -12.60
CA GLY A 86 -19.25 6.65 -11.81
C GLY A 86 -19.24 7.35 -10.44
N SER A 87 -18.11 7.92 -10.02
CA SER A 87 -17.98 8.66 -8.77
C SER A 87 -17.93 10.17 -8.99
N THR A 88 -18.51 10.93 -8.06
CA THR A 88 -18.46 12.40 -8.10
C THR A 88 -17.20 12.89 -7.42
N VAL A 89 -16.40 13.65 -8.15
CA VAL A 89 -15.15 14.29 -7.67
C VAL A 89 -15.43 15.77 -7.42
N THR A 90 -15.19 16.24 -6.18
CA THR A 90 -15.28 17.65 -5.83
C THR A 90 -14.08 18.41 -6.37
N MET A 91 -14.35 19.60 -6.93
CA MET A 91 -13.33 20.43 -7.60
C MET A 91 -13.22 21.79 -6.95
N ILE A 92 -12.02 22.35 -6.97
CA ILE A 92 -11.73 23.74 -6.63
C ILE A 92 -10.65 24.27 -7.58
N ASN A 93 -10.84 25.46 -8.11
CA ASN A 93 -9.87 26.11 -9.01
C ASN A 93 -9.45 25.21 -10.19
N CYS A 94 -10.41 24.47 -10.77
CA CYS A 94 -10.23 23.54 -11.89
C CYS A 94 -9.50 22.22 -11.56
N TYR A 95 -9.20 21.95 -10.30
CA TYR A 95 -8.56 20.70 -9.84
C TYR A 95 -9.33 20.04 -8.69
N PRO A 96 -9.14 18.75 -8.44
CA PRO A 96 -9.75 18.09 -7.29
C PRO A 96 -9.41 18.77 -5.96
N THR A 97 -10.37 18.82 -5.05
CA THR A 97 -10.12 19.25 -3.67
C THR A 97 -9.20 18.26 -2.95
N GLY A 98 -8.43 18.74 -1.95
CA GLY A 98 -7.55 17.92 -1.12
C GLY A 98 -8.30 17.23 0.03
N ASP A 99 -9.33 16.44 -0.29
CA ASP A 99 -10.17 15.74 0.68
C ASP A 99 -10.63 14.36 0.16
N ALA A 100 -11.49 13.71 0.95
CA ALA A 100 -11.99 12.37 0.67
C ALA A 100 -12.83 12.31 -0.63
N LEU A 101 -13.57 13.37 -0.97
CA LEU A 101 -14.44 13.42 -2.14
C LEU A 101 -13.77 14.05 -3.36
N GLY A 102 -12.58 14.62 -3.19
CA GLY A 102 -11.78 15.21 -4.25
C GLY A 102 -10.72 14.26 -4.79
N ILE A 103 -9.46 14.51 -4.43
CA ILE A 103 -8.32 13.78 -5.02
C ILE A 103 -8.31 12.29 -4.66
N ILE A 104 -8.81 11.91 -3.49
CA ILE A 104 -8.81 10.50 -3.06
C ILE A 104 -9.76 9.67 -3.93
N VAL A 105 -10.97 10.18 -4.20
CA VAL A 105 -11.91 9.55 -5.13
C VAL A 105 -11.36 9.57 -6.55
N ALA A 106 -10.81 10.71 -6.99
CA ALA A 106 -10.26 10.85 -8.34
C ALA A 106 -9.11 9.87 -8.63
N ALA A 107 -8.25 9.61 -7.63
CA ALA A 107 -7.13 8.69 -7.73
C ALA A 107 -7.48 7.24 -7.35
N ASN A 108 -8.76 6.98 -7.00
CA ASN A 108 -9.27 5.69 -6.53
C ASN A 108 -8.44 5.09 -5.38
N ILE A 109 -8.06 5.92 -4.40
CA ILE A 109 -7.26 5.49 -3.25
C ILE A 109 -8.18 4.99 -2.14
N SER A 110 -7.91 3.78 -1.66
CA SER A 110 -8.63 3.15 -0.54
C SER A 110 -7.70 2.92 0.64
N ALA A 111 -8.06 3.41 1.82
CA ALA A 111 -7.28 3.19 3.04
C ALA A 111 -7.01 1.69 3.29
N THR A 112 -8.04 0.85 3.11
CA THR A 112 -7.96 -0.59 3.37
C THR A 112 -7.20 -1.34 2.27
N ASN A 113 -7.56 -1.11 0.99
CA ASN A 113 -6.98 -1.86 -0.13
C ASN A 113 -5.52 -1.46 -0.39
N ASP A 114 -5.23 -0.17 -0.21
CA ASP A 114 -3.88 0.37 -0.38
C ASP A 114 -3.04 0.30 0.90
N ASN A 115 -3.59 -0.18 2.00
CA ASN A 115 -2.88 -0.25 3.29
C ASN A 115 -2.19 1.09 3.63
N VAL A 116 -2.99 2.17 3.66
CA VAL A 116 -2.55 3.54 3.94
C VAL A 116 -3.47 4.20 4.96
N THR A 117 -2.97 5.20 5.67
CA THR A 117 -3.77 6.10 6.49
C THR A 117 -4.04 7.38 5.71
N LEU A 118 -5.30 7.83 5.71
CA LEU A 118 -5.72 9.06 5.06
C LEU A 118 -6.02 10.12 6.11
N SER A 119 -5.46 11.31 5.93
CA SER A 119 -5.78 12.48 6.76
C SER A 119 -5.99 13.72 5.90
N TYR A 120 -6.81 14.64 6.39
CA TYR A 120 -7.23 15.81 5.65
C TYR A 120 -7.10 17.06 6.50
N ALA A 121 -6.58 18.13 5.91
CA ALA A 121 -6.63 19.45 6.49
C ALA A 121 -7.66 20.30 5.73
N ALA A 122 -8.65 20.82 6.47
CA ALA A 122 -9.64 21.74 5.93
C ALA A 122 -9.06 23.16 5.83
N GLY A 123 -9.50 23.89 4.82
CA GLY A 123 -9.13 25.27 4.58
C GLY A 123 -8.73 25.51 3.14
N PRO A 124 -8.58 26.79 2.69
CA PRO A 124 -7.86 27.10 1.48
C PRO A 124 -6.35 27.27 1.76
N PRO A 125 -5.44 26.40 1.26
CA PRO A 125 -5.70 25.20 0.45
C PRO A 125 -6.20 24.01 1.25
N THR A 126 -7.04 23.15 0.65
CA THR A 126 -7.35 21.83 1.18
C THR A 126 -6.18 20.89 0.95
N VAL A 127 -5.87 20.04 1.93
CA VAL A 127 -4.71 19.13 1.88
C VAL A 127 -5.13 17.72 2.20
N ALA A 128 -4.82 16.78 1.31
CA ALA A 128 -4.93 15.35 1.57
C ALA A 128 -3.53 14.75 1.80
N THR A 129 -3.39 13.99 2.86
CA THR A 129 -2.15 13.27 3.21
C THR A 129 -2.41 11.78 3.20
N VAL A 130 -1.55 11.03 2.52
CA VAL A 130 -1.58 9.57 2.41
C VAL A 130 -0.32 9.02 3.06
N GLU A 131 -0.44 8.36 4.20
CA GLU A 131 0.69 7.83 4.99
C GLU A 131 0.78 6.32 4.82
N MET A 132 2.00 5.79 4.67
CA MET A 132 2.25 4.36 4.46
C MET A 132 2.20 3.61 5.79
N ILE A 133 1.22 2.70 5.98
CA ILE A 133 1.13 1.87 7.18
C ILE A 133 2.37 0.97 7.30
N GLY A 134 2.87 0.82 8.52
CA GLY A 134 4.08 0.05 8.83
C GLY A 134 5.39 0.79 8.57
N ALA A 135 5.35 2.08 8.24
CA ALA A 135 6.52 2.94 8.17
C ALA A 135 7.14 3.15 9.57
N THR A 136 8.45 3.33 9.63
CA THR A 136 9.15 3.64 10.88
C THR A 136 8.71 5.00 11.44
N THR A 137 8.45 5.95 10.55
CA THR A 137 7.91 7.28 10.90
C THR A 137 6.89 7.71 9.84
N LEU A 138 5.61 7.69 10.17
CA LEU A 138 4.52 8.06 9.25
C LEU A 138 4.70 9.48 8.69
N ALA A 139 5.11 10.43 9.54
CA ALA A 139 5.31 11.81 9.14
C ALA A 139 6.36 12.01 8.03
N THR A 140 7.26 11.07 7.84
CA THR A 140 8.32 11.10 6.80
C THR A 140 8.22 9.98 5.77
N CYS A 141 7.10 9.21 5.80
CA CYS A 141 6.76 8.21 4.78
C CYS A 141 5.33 8.46 4.28
N ARG A 142 5.15 9.51 3.48
CA ARG A 142 3.83 9.97 3.05
C ARG A 142 3.84 10.68 1.71
N VAL A 143 2.66 10.76 1.12
CA VAL A 143 2.36 11.64 -0.03
C VAL A 143 1.41 12.72 0.45
N THR A 144 1.69 13.96 0.11
CA THR A 144 0.83 15.10 0.43
C THR A 144 0.38 15.77 -0.87
N TYR A 145 -0.93 15.85 -1.06
CA TYR A 145 -1.56 16.62 -2.12
C TYR A 145 -2.11 17.91 -1.53
N THR A 146 -1.70 19.05 -2.09
CA THR A 146 -2.19 20.38 -1.71
C THR A 146 -2.90 20.99 -2.90
N ALA A 147 -4.20 21.23 -2.78
CA ALA A 147 -4.98 21.92 -3.80
C ALA A 147 -4.51 23.37 -3.94
N SER A 148 -4.55 23.92 -5.16
CA SER A 148 -4.16 25.32 -5.37
C SER A 148 -5.24 26.28 -4.87
N ASN A 149 -4.83 27.42 -4.31
CA ASN A 149 -5.71 28.55 -3.99
C ASN A 149 -5.96 29.47 -5.19
N VAL A 150 -5.23 29.26 -6.29
CA VAL A 150 -5.32 30.10 -7.49
C VAL A 150 -5.94 29.27 -8.61
N ALA A 151 -6.93 29.84 -9.28
CA ALA A 151 -7.60 29.19 -10.41
C ALA A 151 -6.57 28.81 -11.49
N ASP A 152 -6.79 27.64 -12.09
CA ASP A 152 -5.98 27.11 -13.19
C ASP A 152 -4.51 26.77 -12.85
N THR A 153 -4.14 26.94 -11.59
CA THR A 153 -2.78 26.62 -11.12
C THR A 153 -2.74 25.15 -10.66
N PRO A 154 -1.76 24.35 -11.12
CA PRO A 154 -1.64 22.96 -10.74
C PRO A 154 -1.45 22.79 -9.23
N PRO A 155 -2.04 21.71 -8.64
CA PRO A 155 -1.83 21.36 -7.24
C PRO A 155 -0.39 20.89 -7.02
N THR A 156 0.07 20.99 -5.78
CA THR A 156 1.39 20.49 -5.38
C THR A 156 1.27 19.07 -4.83
N VAL A 157 2.12 18.16 -5.32
CA VAL A 157 2.24 16.79 -4.79
C VAL A 157 3.65 16.57 -4.29
N ALA A 158 3.79 16.49 -2.97
CA ALA A 158 5.06 16.23 -2.29
C ALA A 158 5.12 14.76 -1.83
N VAL A 159 6.31 14.17 -1.88
CA VAL A 159 6.59 12.81 -1.41
C VAL A 159 7.72 12.86 -0.40
N LEU A 160 7.54 12.21 0.74
CA LEU A 160 8.55 11.99 1.75
C LEU A 160 8.73 10.48 1.93
N THR A 161 9.96 9.99 1.79
CA THR A 161 10.28 8.55 1.85
C THR A 161 11.33 8.22 2.92
N GLY A 162 11.88 9.22 3.62
CA GLY A 162 12.98 9.00 4.58
C GLY A 162 12.61 8.18 5.80
N GLY A 163 11.32 8.03 6.11
CA GLY A 163 10.82 7.22 7.23
C GLY A 163 10.13 5.92 6.83
N CYS A 164 10.21 5.56 5.54
CA CYS A 164 9.57 4.34 5.05
C CYS A 164 10.28 3.09 5.53
#